data_81b76fa0d973627dd9af9f720b11fdb9
#
_entry.id   81b76fa0d973627dd9af9f720b11fdb9
#
_cell.length_a   1.000
_cell.length_b   1.000
_cell.length_c   1.000
_cell.angle_alpha   90.00
_cell.angle_beta   90.00
_cell.angle_gamma   90.00
#
_symmetry.space_group_name_H-M   'P 1'
#
loop_
_entity.id
_entity.type
_entity.pdbx_description
1 polymer ?
#
loop_
_entity_poly.entity_id
_entity_poly.type
_entity_poly.pdbx_seq_one_letter_code
_entity_poly.pdbx_strand_id
1 'polypeptide(L)'
;LEELHSVIKGIKYILAEDGVFTVQCMYAGELVKNESFDMIYHEHLCYYTLDSLINLLKPYGLEVFDAYHSPIHSGSLIVKICHGKKYRPTLSFYSVLEMDKQFDLSSFLRFADKMRKKQHSLRDYLQTLKDKGKTIYAYGAPAKGNTLLNYEGIDNKLIDKSVEINELKVGKLLPVSNIPIEMESEEDYPDYYLLLSHNFEDEIIEKNKDLISKGVKFI
;
A
#
# COMPACT_ATOMS: atom_id res chain seq x y z
N LEU A 1 -5.96 9.05 11.07
CA LEU A 1 -6.60 10.14 11.83
C LEU A 1 -7.79 9.59 12.60
N GLU A 2 -7.74 9.61 13.93
CA GLU A 2 -8.83 9.14 14.79
C GLU A 2 -10.02 10.12 14.79
N GLU A 3 -9.74 11.43 14.74
CA GLU A 3 -10.71 12.52 14.82
C GLU A 3 -10.97 13.17 13.47
N LEU A 4 -11.39 12.39 12.47
CA LEU A 4 -11.56 12.83 11.08
C LEU A 4 -12.51 14.04 10.95
N HIS A 5 -13.63 14.03 11.68
CA HIS A 5 -14.58 15.13 11.67
C HIS A 5 -14.01 16.44 12.24
N SER A 6 -13.12 16.36 13.22
CA SER A 6 -12.40 17.53 13.76
C SER A 6 -11.47 18.14 12.73
N VAL A 7 -10.74 17.28 11.98
CA VAL A 7 -9.87 17.70 10.89
C VAL A 7 -10.64 18.42 9.79
N ILE A 8 -11.79 17.88 9.37
CA ILE A 8 -12.64 18.51 8.33
C ILE A 8 -13.18 19.88 8.80
N LYS A 9 -13.57 19.99 10.06
CA LYS A 9 -13.98 21.30 10.63
C LYS A 9 -12.83 22.30 10.61
N GLY A 10 -11.61 21.86 10.96
CA GLY A 10 -10.42 22.70 10.91
C GLY A 10 -10.10 23.16 9.48
N ILE A 11 -10.14 22.24 8.52
CA ILE A 11 -9.95 22.56 7.10
C ILE A 11 -10.97 23.59 6.62
N LYS A 12 -12.26 23.37 6.92
CA LYS A 12 -13.32 24.32 6.57
C LYS A 12 -13.04 25.71 7.16
N TYR A 13 -12.53 25.78 8.38
CA TYR A 13 -12.27 27.05 9.07
C TYR A 13 -11.11 27.84 8.44
N ILE A 14 -10.03 27.16 8.04
CA ILE A 14 -8.83 27.81 7.50
C ILE A 14 -8.88 28.03 5.99
N LEU A 15 -9.76 27.29 5.27
CA LEU A 15 -9.87 27.38 3.81
C LEU A 15 -10.47 28.75 3.44
N ALA A 16 -9.74 29.53 2.62
CA ALA A 16 -10.24 30.79 2.08
C ALA A 16 -11.54 30.58 1.28
N GLU A 17 -12.34 31.64 1.12
CA GLU A 17 -13.65 31.56 0.47
C GLU A 17 -13.57 31.05 -0.99
N ASP A 18 -12.48 31.38 -1.69
CA ASP A 18 -12.13 30.92 -3.04
C ASP A 18 -11.01 29.89 -3.04
N GLY A 19 -10.64 29.40 -1.86
CA GLY A 19 -9.55 28.43 -1.69
C GLY A 19 -9.88 27.04 -2.21
N VAL A 20 -8.85 26.29 -2.52
CA VAL A 20 -8.90 24.88 -2.90
C VAL A 20 -8.10 24.06 -1.91
N PHE A 21 -8.73 23.08 -1.31
CA PHE A 21 -8.08 22.05 -0.52
C PHE A 21 -7.85 20.81 -1.38
N THR A 22 -6.60 20.40 -1.50
CA THR A 22 -6.23 19.16 -2.21
C THR A 22 -5.85 18.10 -1.21
N VAL A 23 -6.44 16.92 -1.34
CA VAL A 23 -6.13 15.75 -0.53
C VAL A 23 -5.71 14.60 -1.44
N GLN A 24 -4.68 13.88 -1.03
CA GLN A 24 -4.31 12.58 -1.57
C GLN A 24 -4.62 11.53 -0.52
N CYS A 25 -5.34 10.49 -0.91
CA CYS A 25 -5.63 9.35 -0.04
C CYS A 25 -5.56 8.05 -0.83
N MET A 26 -5.41 6.93 -0.11
CA MET A 26 -5.53 5.62 -0.72
C MET A 26 -6.95 5.42 -1.27
N TYR A 27 -7.02 4.93 -2.50
CA TYR A 27 -8.28 4.64 -3.15
C TYR A 27 -8.69 3.18 -2.93
N ALA A 28 -9.84 2.98 -2.29
CA ALA A 28 -10.35 1.66 -1.97
C ALA A 28 -10.61 0.80 -3.23
N GLY A 29 -10.98 1.43 -4.35
CA GLY A 29 -11.17 0.73 -5.62
C GLY A 29 -9.88 0.12 -6.17
N GLU A 30 -8.75 0.86 -6.14
CA GLU A 30 -7.46 0.32 -6.59
C GLU A 30 -6.95 -0.77 -5.64
N LEU A 31 -7.20 -0.67 -4.33
CA LEU A 31 -6.89 -1.73 -3.38
C LEU A 31 -7.56 -3.05 -3.78
N VAL A 32 -8.85 -3.01 -4.12
CA VAL A 32 -9.61 -4.18 -4.58
C VAL A 32 -9.12 -4.69 -5.93
N LYS A 33 -8.91 -3.79 -6.90
CA LYS A 33 -8.50 -4.11 -8.26
C LYS A 33 -7.11 -4.73 -8.32
N ASN A 34 -6.17 -4.16 -7.57
CA ASN A 34 -4.76 -4.59 -7.54
C ASN A 34 -4.49 -5.67 -6.50
N GLU A 35 -5.52 -6.13 -5.76
CA GLU A 35 -5.38 -7.12 -4.70
C GLU A 35 -4.37 -6.73 -3.60
N SER A 36 -4.20 -5.43 -3.36
CA SER A 36 -3.19 -4.84 -2.47
C SER A 36 -3.60 -4.96 -0.99
N PHE A 37 -3.88 -6.19 -0.50
CA PHE A 37 -4.31 -6.41 0.88
C PHE A 37 -3.24 -6.04 1.92
N ASP A 38 -1.97 -6.06 1.54
CA ASP A 38 -0.83 -5.64 2.35
C ASP A 38 -0.86 -4.17 2.74
N MET A 39 -1.65 -3.36 2.01
CA MET A 39 -1.94 -1.98 2.36
C MET A 39 -2.95 -1.84 3.52
N ILE A 40 -3.55 -2.95 3.99
CA ILE A 40 -4.46 -2.96 5.13
C ILE A 40 -3.65 -3.18 6.42
N TYR A 41 -3.19 -2.09 7.02
CA TYR A 41 -2.42 -2.10 8.25
C TYR A 41 -2.76 -0.91 9.16
N HIS A 42 -2.23 -0.90 10.38
CA HIS A 42 -2.65 -0.03 11.49
C HIS A 42 -2.53 1.48 11.24
N GLU A 43 -1.70 1.93 10.30
CA GLU A 43 -1.60 3.36 9.95
C GLU A 43 -2.69 3.80 8.97
N HIS A 44 -3.34 2.88 8.26
CA HIS A 44 -4.44 3.14 7.33
C HIS A 44 -5.79 2.86 7.98
N LEU A 45 -6.26 3.79 8.81
CA LEU A 45 -7.51 3.65 9.56
C LEU A 45 -8.77 3.70 8.68
N CYS A 46 -8.69 4.32 7.51
CA CYS A 46 -9.80 4.49 6.58
C CYS A 46 -9.36 4.28 5.14
N TYR A 47 -10.25 3.71 4.35
CA TYR A 47 -10.10 3.51 2.89
C TYR A 47 -11.26 4.22 2.21
N TYR A 48 -10.95 5.05 1.20
CA TYR A 48 -11.93 5.94 0.61
C TYR A 48 -12.24 5.55 -0.83
N THR A 49 -13.53 5.64 -1.18
CA THR A 49 -13.99 5.88 -2.55
C THR A 49 -14.28 7.38 -2.70
N LEU A 50 -14.47 7.88 -3.92
CA LEU A 50 -14.88 9.27 -4.14
C LEU A 50 -16.24 9.55 -3.49
N ASP A 51 -17.19 8.62 -3.63
CA ASP A 51 -18.51 8.74 -3.00
C ASP A 51 -18.44 8.86 -1.48
N SER A 52 -17.58 8.05 -0.83
CA SER A 52 -17.38 8.13 0.63
C SER A 52 -16.81 9.47 1.07
N LEU A 53 -15.89 10.06 0.30
CA LEU A 53 -15.33 11.39 0.56
C LEU A 53 -16.41 12.49 0.37
N ILE A 54 -17.22 12.41 -0.68
CA ILE A 54 -18.34 13.33 -0.91
C ILE A 54 -19.28 13.30 0.30
N ASN A 55 -19.65 12.10 0.77
CA ASN A 55 -20.55 11.94 1.91
C ASN A 55 -19.93 12.46 3.22
N LEU A 56 -18.61 12.28 3.42
CA LEU A 56 -17.88 12.82 4.56
C LEU A 56 -17.85 14.36 4.58
N LEU A 57 -17.69 15.00 3.43
CA LEU A 57 -17.52 16.45 3.29
C LEU A 57 -18.84 17.23 3.29
N LYS A 58 -19.90 16.62 2.76
CA LYS A 58 -21.21 17.23 2.59
C LYS A 58 -21.80 17.90 3.86
N PRO A 59 -21.74 17.31 5.07
CA PRO A 59 -22.26 17.95 6.29
C PRO A 59 -21.58 19.27 6.65
N TYR A 60 -20.38 19.50 6.09
CA TYR A 60 -19.58 20.70 6.36
C TYR A 60 -19.74 21.77 5.28
N GLY A 61 -20.56 21.53 4.26
CA GLY A 61 -20.72 22.44 3.10
C GLY A 61 -19.45 22.52 2.25
N LEU A 62 -18.63 21.48 2.27
CA LEU A 62 -17.48 21.30 1.39
C LEU A 62 -17.89 20.39 0.25
N GLU A 63 -17.46 20.73 -0.97
CA GLU A 63 -17.80 19.98 -2.17
C GLU A 63 -16.54 19.60 -2.96
N VAL A 64 -16.54 18.37 -3.47
CA VAL A 64 -15.52 17.90 -4.40
C VAL A 64 -15.90 18.39 -5.80
N PHE A 65 -14.96 19.03 -6.50
CA PHE A 65 -15.16 19.46 -7.87
C PHE A 65 -14.18 18.82 -8.86
N ASP A 66 -13.09 18.23 -8.39
CA ASP A 66 -12.12 17.52 -9.25
C ASP A 66 -11.60 16.29 -8.53
N ALA A 67 -11.41 15.19 -9.25
CA ALA A 67 -10.84 13.95 -8.74
C ALA A 67 -10.15 13.18 -9.86
N TYR A 68 -8.98 12.62 -9.56
CA TYR A 68 -8.23 11.79 -10.51
C TYR A 68 -7.32 10.79 -9.81
N HIS A 69 -7.01 9.70 -10.51
CA HIS A 69 -6.11 8.66 -10.01
C HIS A 69 -4.64 9.06 -10.16
N SER A 70 -3.84 8.63 -9.18
CA SER A 70 -2.38 8.70 -9.22
C SER A 70 -1.81 7.31 -8.95
N PRO A 71 -0.74 6.87 -9.64
CA PRO A 71 -0.10 5.58 -9.39
C PRO A 71 0.65 5.51 -8.06
N ILE A 72 0.82 6.63 -7.38
CA ILE A 72 1.55 6.71 -6.10
C ILE A 72 0.89 5.80 -5.06
N HIS A 73 1.69 5.10 -4.27
CA HIS A 73 1.26 4.18 -3.20
C HIS A 73 0.29 3.08 -3.68
N SER A 74 0.58 2.43 -4.81
CA SER A 74 -0.25 1.36 -5.39
C SER A 74 -1.65 1.81 -5.83
N GLY A 75 -1.83 3.10 -6.04
CA GLY A 75 -3.09 3.72 -6.46
C GLY A 75 -3.70 4.63 -5.41
N SER A 76 -3.55 5.93 -5.64
CA SER A 76 -4.12 6.98 -4.82
C SER A 76 -5.21 7.73 -5.57
N LEU A 77 -6.15 8.29 -4.83
CA LEU A 77 -7.10 9.28 -5.31
C LEU A 77 -6.63 10.66 -4.89
N ILE A 78 -6.50 11.57 -5.85
CA ILE A 78 -6.28 13.00 -5.60
C ILE A 78 -7.60 13.71 -5.82
N VAL A 79 -8.02 14.46 -4.80
CA VAL A 79 -9.33 15.12 -4.76
C VAL A 79 -9.15 16.59 -4.47
N LYS A 80 -9.83 17.46 -5.25
CA LYS A 80 -9.87 18.90 -5.00
C LYS A 80 -11.25 19.31 -4.47
N ILE A 81 -11.23 20.08 -3.40
CA ILE A 81 -12.37 20.40 -2.56
C ILE A 81 -12.44 21.91 -2.39
N CYS A 82 -13.65 22.46 -2.37
CA CYS A 82 -13.92 23.88 -2.17
C CYS A 82 -15.14 24.12 -1.26
N HIS A 83 -15.36 25.38 -0.88
CA HIS A 83 -16.60 25.80 -0.21
C HIS A 83 -17.78 25.79 -1.20
N GLY A 84 -18.87 25.11 -0.83
CA GLY A 84 -20.12 25.09 -1.60
C GLY A 84 -19.90 24.79 -3.09
N LYS A 85 -20.76 25.32 -3.94
CA LYS A 85 -20.67 25.14 -5.42
C LYS A 85 -19.78 26.18 -6.10
N LYS A 86 -18.62 26.46 -5.52
CA LYS A 86 -17.72 27.50 -6.03
C LYS A 86 -17.16 27.16 -7.40
N TYR A 87 -16.79 25.90 -7.61
CA TYR A 87 -16.27 25.39 -8.90
C TYR A 87 -17.21 24.37 -9.51
N ARG A 88 -17.24 24.30 -10.84
CA ARG A 88 -18.01 23.27 -11.55
C ARG A 88 -17.22 21.94 -11.52
N PRO A 89 -17.89 20.80 -11.30
CA PRO A 89 -17.26 19.50 -11.40
C PRO A 89 -16.60 19.28 -12.77
N THR A 90 -15.39 18.71 -12.76
CA THR A 90 -14.62 18.39 -13.96
C THR A 90 -15.09 17.08 -14.60
N LEU A 91 -14.65 16.81 -15.83
CA LEU A 91 -14.92 15.52 -16.48
C LEU A 91 -14.24 14.35 -15.73
N SER A 92 -13.04 14.59 -15.17
CA SER A 92 -12.31 13.59 -14.36
C SER A 92 -13.08 13.23 -13.10
N PHE A 93 -13.71 14.20 -12.42
CA PHE A 93 -14.61 13.94 -11.29
C PHE A 93 -15.72 12.95 -11.66
N TYR A 94 -16.43 13.19 -12.77
CA TYR A 94 -17.50 12.29 -13.21
C TYR A 94 -16.97 10.91 -13.63
N SER A 95 -15.79 10.85 -14.24
CA SER A 95 -15.16 9.59 -14.62
C SER A 95 -14.86 8.73 -13.41
N VAL A 96 -14.26 9.32 -12.35
CA VAL A 96 -13.99 8.59 -11.10
C VAL A 96 -15.26 8.17 -10.40
N LEU A 97 -16.29 9.06 -10.36
CA LEU A 97 -17.56 8.74 -9.73
C LEU A 97 -18.29 7.57 -10.44
N GLU A 98 -18.17 7.49 -11.76
CA GLU A 98 -18.71 6.34 -12.52
C GLU A 98 -17.93 5.05 -12.21
N MET A 99 -16.61 5.14 -12.08
CA MET A 99 -15.78 4.00 -11.68
C MET A 99 -16.13 3.49 -10.27
N ASP A 100 -16.45 4.37 -9.34
CA ASP A 100 -16.84 4.00 -7.96
C ASP A 100 -18.03 3.06 -7.90
N LYS A 101 -18.96 3.14 -8.86
CA LYS A 101 -20.15 2.26 -8.91
C LYS A 101 -19.81 0.78 -9.05
N GLN A 102 -18.58 0.44 -9.45
CA GLN A 102 -18.10 -0.93 -9.56
C GLN A 102 -17.69 -1.52 -8.20
N PHE A 103 -17.51 -0.65 -7.20
CA PHE A 103 -16.98 -1.04 -5.87
C PHE A 103 -18.09 -1.00 -4.82
N ASP A 104 -19.02 -1.94 -4.92
CA ASP A 104 -20.06 -2.19 -3.94
C ASP A 104 -19.61 -3.20 -2.87
N LEU A 105 -20.45 -3.46 -1.87
CA LEU A 105 -20.16 -4.45 -0.84
C LEU A 105 -19.79 -5.82 -1.41
N SER A 106 -20.43 -6.22 -2.51
CA SER A 106 -20.16 -7.52 -3.14
C SER A 106 -18.75 -7.61 -3.72
N SER A 107 -18.21 -6.52 -4.25
CA SER A 107 -16.84 -6.48 -4.78
C SER A 107 -15.81 -6.60 -3.66
N PHE A 108 -16.03 -5.96 -2.50
CA PHE A 108 -15.18 -6.12 -1.32
C PHE A 108 -15.25 -7.53 -0.73
N LEU A 109 -16.43 -8.15 -0.70
CA LEU A 109 -16.58 -9.54 -0.24
C LEU A 109 -15.87 -10.52 -1.19
N ARG A 110 -15.97 -10.32 -2.50
CA ARG A 110 -15.21 -11.13 -3.48
C ARG A 110 -13.71 -10.95 -3.32
N PHE A 111 -13.25 -9.72 -3.10
CA PHE A 111 -11.84 -9.46 -2.80
C PHE A 111 -11.37 -10.22 -1.56
N ALA A 112 -12.11 -10.12 -0.45
CA ALA A 112 -11.78 -10.83 0.78
C ALA A 112 -11.74 -12.35 0.59
N ASP A 113 -12.71 -12.92 -0.14
CA ASP A 113 -12.73 -14.36 -0.45
C ASP A 113 -11.55 -14.78 -1.33
N LYS A 114 -11.20 -13.95 -2.33
CA LYS A 114 -10.05 -14.20 -3.20
C LYS A 114 -8.74 -14.19 -2.41
N MET A 115 -8.57 -13.25 -1.49
CA MET A 115 -7.38 -13.18 -0.64
C MET A 115 -7.28 -14.40 0.29
N ARG A 116 -8.39 -14.80 0.92
CA ARG A 116 -8.41 -16.02 1.74
C ARG A 116 -8.03 -17.28 0.95
N LYS A 117 -8.48 -17.40 -0.30
CA LYS A 117 -8.14 -18.56 -1.16
C LYS A 117 -6.67 -18.58 -1.58
N LYS A 118 -6.04 -17.41 -1.66
CA LYS A 118 -4.61 -17.29 -1.97
C LYS A 118 -3.71 -17.33 -0.74
N GLN A 119 -4.29 -17.24 0.46
CA GLN A 119 -3.53 -17.27 1.70
C GLN A 119 -2.64 -18.52 1.78
N HIS A 120 -1.40 -18.31 2.18
CA HIS A 120 -0.32 -19.30 2.25
C HIS A 120 0.30 -19.72 0.90
N SER A 121 -0.20 -19.23 -0.24
CA SER A 121 0.40 -19.59 -1.54
C SER A 121 1.86 -19.15 -1.67
N LEU A 122 2.18 -17.96 -1.20
CA LEU A 122 3.55 -17.43 -1.16
C LEU A 122 4.41 -18.23 -0.18
N ARG A 123 3.90 -18.50 1.01
CA ARG A 123 4.56 -19.32 2.02
C ARG A 123 4.92 -20.70 1.48
N ASP A 124 3.98 -21.38 0.84
CA ASP A 124 4.19 -22.73 0.29
C ASP A 124 5.25 -22.72 -0.83
N TYR A 125 5.26 -21.66 -1.63
CA TYR A 125 6.29 -21.45 -2.63
C TYR A 125 7.69 -21.27 -1.98
N LEU A 126 7.82 -20.41 -0.97
CA LEU A 126 9.06 -20.21 -0.23
C LEU A 126 9.52 -21.51 0.46
N GLN A 127 8.59 -22.29 1.04
CA GLN A 127 8.91 -23.59 1.62
C GLN A 127 9.52 -24.53 0.57
N THR A 128 8.94 -24.57 -0.64
CA THR A 128 9.49 -25.38 -1.74
C THR A 128 10.92 -24.98 -2.10
N LEU A 129 11.28 -23.69 -2.01
CA LEU A 129 12.64 -23.21 -2.23
C LEU A 129 13.58 -23.62 -1.09
N LYS A 130 13.13 -23.48 0.17
CA LYS A 130 13.90 -23.93 1.35
C LYS A 130 14.17 -25.44 1.31
N ASP A 131 13.19 -26.25 0.92
CA ASP A 131 13.34 -27.69 0.80
C ASP A 131 14.38 -28.09 -0.29
N LYS A 132 14.62 -27.19 -1.25
CA LYS A 132 15.69 -27.31 -2.25
C LYS A 132 17.03 -26.73 -1.79
N GLY A 133 17.15 -26.37 -0.52
CA GLY A 133 18.37 -25.82 0.08
C GLY A 133 18.69 -24.39 -0.35
N LYS A 134 17.68 -23.62 -0.80
CA LYS A 134 17.87 -22.23 -1.23
C LYS A 134 17.88 -21.25 -0.06
N THR A 135 18.74 -20.25 -0.12
CA THR A 135 18.76 -19.12 0.79
C THR A 135 17.76 -18.06 0.34
N ILE A 136 17.00 -17.51 1.28
CA ILE A 136 15.96 -16.52 0.98
C ILE A 136 16.10 -15.36 1.98
N TYR A 137 16.31 -14.14 1.45
CA TYR A 137 16.27 -12.91 2.24
C TYR A 137 15.05 -12.08 1.84
N ALA A 138 14.54 -11.26 2.75
CA ALA A 138 13.59 -10.21 2.41
C ALA A 138 14.35 -8.94 1.99
N TYR A 139 13.82 -8.19 1.04
CA TYR A 139 14.37 -6.90 0.61
C TYR A 139 13.49 -5.75 1.10
N GLY A 140 14.02 -5.00 2.08
CA GLY A 140 13.33 -3.92 2.79
C GLY A 140 12.51 -4.39 3.99
N ALA A 141 12.20 -3.45 4.89
CA ALA A 141 11.40 -3.68 6.10
C ALA A 141 10.25 -2.66 6.22
N PRO A 142 9.35 -2.52 5.22
CA PRO A 142 8.22 -1.61 5.27
C PRO A 142 7.05 -2.21 6.08
N ALA A 143 6.16 -1.35 6.59
CA ALA A 143 4.97 -1.76 7.34
C ALA A 143 4.07 -2.73 6.53
N LYS A 144 3.84 -2.45 5.26
CA LYS A 144 3.06 -3.31 4.36
C LYS A 144 3.71 -4.69 4.16
N GLY A 145 5.03 -4.76 4.05
CA GLY A 145 5.75 -6.03 3.96
C GLY A 145 5.55 -6.89 5.22
N ASN A 146 5.52 -6.25 6.39
CA ASN A 146 5.19 -6.95 7.63
C ASN A 146 3.75 -7.49 7.64
N THR A 147 2.79 -6.75 7.05
CA THR A 147 1.41 -7.25 6.86
C THR A 147 1.37 -8.49 5.98
N LEU A 148 2.08 -8.45 4.84
CA LEU A 148 2.20 -9.59 3.93
C LEU A 148 2.76 -10.83 4.64
N LEU A 149 3.90 -10.68 5.32
CA LEU A 149 4.57 -11.79 6.02
C LEU A 149 3.65 -12.42 7.07
N ASN A 150 2.97 -11.60 7.89
CA ASN A 150 2.08 -12.09 8.94
C ASN A 150 0.82 -12.75 8.36
N TYR A 151 0.24 -12.19 7.30
CA TYR A 151 -0.94 -12.76 6.64
C TYR A 151 -0.63 -14.12 6.01
N GLU A 152 0.52 -14.26 5.37
CA GLU A 152 0.99 -15.51 4.76
C GLU A 152 1.53 -16.52 5.79
N GLY A 153 1.80 -16.09 7.02
CA GLY A 153 2.43 -16.93 8.05
C GLY A 153 3.90 -17.23 7.75
N ILE A 154 4.61 -16.25 7.19
CA ILE A 154 6.04 -16.33 6.85
C ILE A 154 6.84 -15.79 8.03
N ASP A 155 7.80 -16.57 8.51
CA ASP A 155 8.66 -16.25 9.65
C ASP A 155 10.15 -16.48 9.35
N ASN A 156 10.99 -16.38 10.40
CA ASN A 156 12.43 -16.56 10.33
C ASN A 156 12.89 -18.00 10.04
N LYS A 157 11.99 -18.96 9.89
CA LYS A 157 12.31 -20.31 9.41
C LYS A 157 12.36 -20.37 7.88
N LEU A 158 11.60 -19.50 7.22
CA LEU A 158 11.55 -19.41 5.76
C LEU A 158 12.46 -18.31 5.21
N ILE A 159 12.58 -17.19 5.93
CA ILE A 159 13.41 -16.06 5.52
C ILE A 159 14.52 -15.88 6.55
N ASP A 160 15.75 -15.96 6.09
CA ASP A 160 16.93 -15.95 6.95
C ASP A 160 17.15 -14.56 7.58
N LYS A 161 16.93 -13.48 6.82
CA LYS A 161 16.98 -12.08 7.25
C LYS A 161 16.25 -11.13 6.28
N SER A 162 16.04 -9.89 6.72
CA SER A 162 15.63 -8.78 5.86
C SER A 162 16.78 -7.80 5.70
N VAL A 163 17.13 -7.42 4.47
CA VAL A 163 18.14 -6.38 4.22
C VAL A 163 17.48 -5.01 4.13
N GLU A 164 18.10 -4.01 4.75
CA GLU A 164 17.54 -2.66 4.87
C GLU A 164 18.68 -1.63 4.81
N ILE A 165 18.40 -0.45 4.24
CA ILE A 165 19.36 0.68 4.19
C ILE A 165 19.15 1.69 5.33
N ASN A 166 18.01 1.64 6.01
CA ASN A 166 17.70 2.53 7.12
C ASN A 166 18.32 2.01 8.41
N GLU A 167 19.40 2.66 8.84
CA GLU A 167 20.13 2.33 10.07
C GLU A 167 19.25 2.26 11.32
N LEU A 168 18.16 3.02 11.38
CA LEU A 168 17.23 3.00 12.52
C LEU A 168 16.47 1.67 12.66
N LYS A 169 16.41 0.86 11.62
CA LYS A 169 15.78 -0.47 11.63
C LYS A 169 16.78 -1.60 11.81
N VAL A 170 18.02 -1.42 11.41
CA VAL A 170 19.08 -2.42 11.51
C VAL A 170 19.29 -2.87 12.96
N GLY A 171 19.51 -4.17 13.16
CA GLY A 171 19.65 -4.80 14.48
C GLY A 171 18.31 -5.05 15.21
N LYS A 172 17.17 -4.76 14.58
CA LYS A 172 15.84 -5.07 15.10
C LYS A 172 15.26 -6.33 14.44
N LEU A 173 14.08 -6.73 14.88
CA LEU A 173 13.32 -7.83 14.30
C LEU A 173 12.06 -7.29 13.64
N LEU A 174 11.62 -7.90 12.54
CA LEU A 174 10.29 -7.67 12.01
C LEU A 174 9.24 -8.20 13.01
N PRO A 175 8.22 -7.41 13.34
CA PRO A 175 7.19 -7.80 14.32
C PRO A 175 6.50 -9.11 13.95
N VAL A 176 6.29 -9.97 14.95
CA VAL A 176 5.63 -11.29 14.87
C VAL A 176 6.46 -12.32 14.09
N SER A 177 6.91 -12.03 12.87
CA SER A 177 7.70 -12.94 12.04
C SER A 177 9.10 -13.22 12.61
N ASN A 178 9.62 -12.33 13.48
CA ASN A 178 10.94 -12.42 14.11
C ASN A 178 12.12 -12.53 13.12
N ILE A 179 11.95 -12.04 11.90
CA ILE A 179 13.00 -11.98 10.89
C ILE A 179 13.97 -10.87 11.28
N PRO A 180 15.29 -11.15 11.43
CA PRO A 180 16.27 -10.14 11.76
C PRO A 180 16.47 -9.16 10.62
N ILE A 181 16.68 -7.88 10.96
CA ILE A 181 16.94 -6.81 10.01
C ILE A 181 18.43 -6.49 10.04
N GLU A 182 19.09 -6.65 8.91
CA GLU A 182 20.51 -6.38 8.75
C GLU A 182 20.77 -5.29 7.70
N MET A 183 21.96 -4.68 7.75
CA MET A 183 22.36 -3.74 6.72
C MET A 183 22.54 -4.47 5.39
N GLU A 184 22.07 -3.86 4.30
CA GLU A 184 22.31 -4.37 2.95
C GLU A 184 23.83 -4.47 2.67
N SER A 185 24.27 -5.57 2.08
CA SER A 185 25.68 -5.83 1.75
C SER A 185 25.78 -6.41 0.34
N GLU A 186 26.78 -5.96 -0.42
CA GLU A 186 27.07 -6.50 -1.76
C GLU A 186 27.78 -7.86 -1.72
N GLU A 187 28.37 -8.22 -0.59
CA GLU A 187 29.16 -9.45 -0.41
C GLU A 187 28.30 -10.61 0.13
N ASP A 188 27.18 -10.30 0.79
CA ASP A 188 26.29 -11.27 1.41
C ASP A 188 24.88 -11.20 0.79
N TYR A 189 24.62 -12.05 -0.18
CA TYR A 189 23.37 -12.11 -0.94
C TYR A 189 22.82 -13.54 -1.02
N PRO A 190 21.49 -13.71 -1.11
CA PRO A 190 20.81 -15.01 -1.16
C PRO A 190 20.69 -15.55 -2.59
N ASP A 191 20.12 -16.74 -2.71
CA ASP A 191 19.59 -17.23 -3.99
C ASP A 191 18.34 -16.43 -4.44
N TYR A 192 17.49 -16.03 -3.45
CA TYR A 192 16.23 -15.33 -3.70
C TYR A 192 16.02 -14.17 -2.74
N TYR A 193 15.62 -13.02 -3.28
CA TYR A 193 15.05 -11.92 -2.50
C TYR A 193 13.53 -11.92 -2.61
N LEU A 194 12.82 -11.95 -1.46
CA LEU A 194 11.42 -11.60 -1.38
C LEU A 194 11.29 -10.09 -1.27
N LEU A 195 10.71 -9.46 -2.29
CA LEU A 195 10.60 -8.01 -2.38
C LEU A 195 9.43 -7.49 -1.52
N LEU A 196 9.72 -6.99 -0.33
CA LEU A 196 8.71 -6.39 0.55
C LEU A 196 8.38 -4.95 0.16
N SER A 197 9.31 -4.26 -0.50
CA SER A 197 9.18 -2.88 -0.97
C SER A 197 8.77 -2.82 -2.44
N HIS A 198 7.81 -3.64 -2.88
CA HIS A 198 7.42 -3.81 -4.28
C HIS A 198 7.00 -2.51 -5.00
N ASN A 199 6.65 -1.42 -4.29
CA ASN A 199 6.40 -0.10 -4.91
C ASN A 199 7.65 0.51 -5.56
N PHE A 200 8.83 0.00 -5.24
CA PHE A 200 10.13 0.42 -5.75
C PHE A 200 10.80 -0.71 -6.55
N GLU A 201 10.00 -1.65 -7.07
CA GLU A 201 10.50 -2.83 -7.79
C GLU A 201 11.46 -2.44 -8.91
N ASP A 202 11.06 -1.55 -9.82
CA ASP A 202 11.89 -1.13 -10.95
C ASP A 202 13.23 -0.54 -10.49
N GLU A 203 13.22 0.31 -9.46
CA GLU A 203 14.42 0.94 -8.91
C GLU A 203 15.33 -0.10 -8.23
N ILE A 204 14.73 -1.03 -7.48
CA ILE A 204 15.46 -2.10 -6.79
C ILE A 204 16.08 -3.06 -7.80
N ILE A 205 15.35 -3.48 -8.82
CA ILE A 205 15.85 -4.35 -9.89
C ILE A 205 16.99 -3.67 -10.65
N GLU A 206 16.84 -2.38 -10.98
CA GLU A 206 17.89 -1.60 -11.67
C GLU A 206 19.17 -1.52 -10.81
N LYS A 207 19.03 -1.22 -9.51
CA LYS A 207 20.15 -1.16 -8.56
C LYS A 207 20.89 -2.50 -8.44
N ASN A 208 20.18 -3.62 -8.54
CA ASN A 208 20.71 -4.96 -8.26
C ASN A 208 21.01 -5.77 -9.53
N LYS A 209 21.19 -5.15 -10.69
CA LYS A 209 21.52 -5.85 -11.96
C LYS A 209 22.72 -6.76 -11.86
N ASP A 210 23.75 -6.36 -11.13
CA ASP A 210 24.94 -7.17 -10.92
C ASP A 210 24.66 -8.46 -10.15
N LEU A 211 23.81 -8.41 -9.11
CA LEU A 211 23.38 -9.59 -8.36
C LEU A 211 22.49 -10.50 -9.23
N ILE A 212 21.62 -9.92 -10.04
CA ILE A 212 20.79 -10.68 -11.01
C ILE A 212 21.68 -11.39 -12.02
N SER A 213 22.74 -10.74 -12.52
CA SER A 213 23.69 -11.37 -13.45
C SER A 213 24.46 -12.54 -12.81
N LYS A 214 24.61 -12.54 -11.48
CA LYS A 214 25.18 -13.65 -10.69
C LYS A 214 24.19 -14.78 -10.41
N GLY A 215 22.91 -14.63 -10.83
CA GLY A 215 21.88 -15.65 -10.69
C GLY A 215 20.91 -15.44 -9.53
N VAL A 216 21.01 -14.34 -8.78
CA VAL A 216 20.06 -13.96 -7.73
C VAL A 216 18.71 -13.65 -8.36
N LYS A 217 17.63 -14.10 -7.75
CA LYS A 217 16.26 -13.88 -8.23
C LYS A 217 15.46 -13.03 -7.24
N PHE A 218 14.60 -12.18 -7.78
CA PHE A 218 13.62 -11.41 -7.04
C PHE A 218 12.23 -12.04 -7.22
N ILE A 219 11.45 -12.09 -6.12
CA ILE A 219 10.09 -12.66 -6.01
C ILE A 219 9.16 -11.55 -5.54
#